data_dd990bd519862aa0439808cbd828d2ca
#
_entry.id   dd990bd519862aa0439808cbd828d2ca
#
_cell.length_a   1.000
_cell.length_b   1.000
_cell.length_c   1.000
_cell.angle_alpha   90.00
_cell.angle_beta   90.00
_cell.angle_gamma   90.00
#
_symmetry.space_group_name_H-M   'P 1'
#
loop_
_entity.id
_entity.type
_entity.pdbx_description
1 polymer ?
#
loop_
_entity_poly.entity_id
_entity_poly.type
_entity_poly.pdbx_seq_one_letter_code
_entity_poly.pdbx_strand_id
1 'polypeptide(L)'
;MAFTTLAHHLDLEWLQEAYRRTRKDAAVGIDGQTGLEYAEHLEDNLRSLLERAKSGDHYKAPPVRRVYIPKREDDARRVMEVLPKRFEKYGLTLHPEKTRLINFKKPGSKSDHSDDDSGPGSFDLLGFTHYWATSRSGYPVIKLKTAKSRFSRALKKVAEWVRANRHAPVKEQHRMLCLKLKGHFEYYGITGNSAALGHFRHWVERIWMKWLSRRSQKARLSMTWTAMQKLLARYPLPKAIAPHSAWNHRAANP
;
A
#
# COMPACT_ATOMS: atom_id res chain seq x y z
N MET A 1 -7.08 23.76 6.50
CA MET A 1 -8.30 23.59 7.30
C MET A 1 -8.41 22.13 7.68
N ALA A 2 -8.46 21.81 8.96
CA ALA A 2 -8.73 20.47 9.44
C ALA A 2 -10.25 20.36 9.65
N PHE A 3 -10.89 19.41 8.99
CA PHE A 3 -12.31 19.11 9.23
C PHE A 3 -12.39 18.38 10.58
N THR A 4 -12.81 19.08 11.62
CA THR A 4 -12.90 18.53 12.97
C THR A 4 -14.20 17.77 13.24
N THR A 5 -15.28 18.03 12.50
CA THR A 5 -16.54 17.28 12.59
C THR A 5 -17.34 17.40 11.29
N LEU A 6 -17.68 16.26 10.67
CA LEU A 6 -18.62 16.19 9.55
C LEU A 6 -20.05 15.82 10.02
N ALA A 7 -20.23 15.53 11.30
CA ALA A 7 -21.48 14.99 11.84
C ALA A 7 -22.68 15.95 11.68
N HIS A 8 -22.45 17.25 11.64
CA HIS A 8 -23.53 18.24 11.45
C HIS A 8 -24.05 18.29 10.00
N HIS A 9 -23.29 17.80 9.03
CA HIS A 9 -23.71 17.70 7.62
C HIS A 9 -24.43 16.39 7.31
N LEU A 10 -24.42 15.43 8.24
CA LEU A 10 -25.16 14.19 8.06
C LEU A 10 -26.63 14.42 8.41
N ASP A 11 -27.50 14.26 7.43
CA ASP A 11 -28.95 14.26 7.57
C ASP A 11 -29.56 13.01 6.95
N LEU A 12 -30.87 12.85 7.12
CA LEU A 12 -31.59 11.68 6.63
C LEU A 12 -31.63 11.64 5.10
N GLU A 13 -31.73 12.80 4.45
CA GLU A 13 -31.77 12.91 2.99
C GLU A 13 -30.45 12.47 2.38
N TRP A 14 -29.33 12.89 2.98
CA TRP A 14 -28.00 12.47 2.56
C TRP A 14 -27.81 10.97 2.68
N LEU A 15 -28.28 10.36 3.80
CA LEU A 15 -28.21 8.91 3.98
C LEU A 15 -29.13 8.16 3.01
N GLN A 16 -30.28 8.68 2.68
CA GLN A 16 -31.19 8.10 1.66
C GLN A 16 -30.54 8.13 0.28
N GLU A 17 -29.87 9.22 -0.08
CA GLU A 17 -29.16 9.32 -1.35
C GLU A 17 -27.94 8.38 -1.38
N ALA A 18 -27.19 8.29 -0.30
CA ALA A 18 -26.10 7.35 -0.16
C ALA A 18 -26.61 5.89 -0.31
N TYR A 19 -27.75 5.58 0.32
CA TYR A 19 -28.38 4.27 0.17
C TYR A 19 -28.80 4.00 -1.28
N ARG A 20 -29.40 4.97 -2.00
CA ARG A 20 -29.76 4.83 -3.42
C ARG A 20 -28.58 4.47 -4.28
N ARG A 21 -27.40 5.04 -4.03
CA ARG A 21 -26.14 4.78 -4.76
C ARG A 21 -25.47 3.46 -4.38
N THR A 22 -25.88 2.85 -3.27
CA THR A 22 -25.30 1.57 -2.83
C THR A 22 -25.87 0.40 -3.64
N ARG A 23 -25.03 -0.56 -3.96
CA ARG A 23 -25.44 -1.79 -4.66
C ARG A 23 -26.34 -2.63 -3.76
N LYS A 24 -27.46 -3.12 -4.30
CA LYS A 24 -28.46 -3.91 -3.55
C LYS A 24 -28.22 -5.42 -3.64
N ASP A 25 -27.43 -5.85 -4.61
CA ASP A 25 -27.04 -7.24 -4.88
C ASP A 25 -25.72 -7.64 -4.20
N ALA A 26 -25.32 -6.91 -3.16
CA ALA A 26 -24.13 -7.21 -2.40
C ALA A 26 -24.31 -8.46 -1.51
N ALA A 27 -23.21 -9.09 -1.11
CA ALA A 27 -23.23 -10.20 -0.16
C ALA A 27 -23.86 -9.78 1.16
N VAL A 28 -24.64 -10.66 1.74
CA VAL A 28 -25.32 -10.47 3.04
C VAL A 28 -24.29 -10.22 4.14
N GLY A 29 -24.58 -9.31 5.06
CA GLY A 29 -23.77 -9.04 6.23
C GLY A 29 -23.71 -10.23 7.21
N ILE A 30 -22.98 -10.06 8.32
CA ILE A 30 -22.88 -11.07 9.37
C ILE A 30 -24.22 -11.31 10.09
N ASP A 31 -25.08 -10.30 10.08
CA ASP A 31 -26.44 -10.27 10.61
C ASP A 31 -27.44 -11.04 9.74
N GLY A 32 -27.01 -11.52 8.57
CA GLY A 32 -27.86 -12.24 7.62
C GLY A 32 -28.83 -11.34 6.86
N GLN A 33 -28.88 -10.03 7.10
CA GLN A 33 -29.82 -9.12 6.50
C GLN A 33 -29.47 -8.84 5.03
N THR A 34 -30.41 -9.03 4.14
CA THR A 34 -30.29 -8.68 2.72
C THR A 34 -30.58 -7.20 2.47
N GLY A 35 -30.11 -6.68 1.31
CA GLY A 35 -30.43 -5.32 0.91
C GLY A 35 -31.94 -5.07 0.69
N LEU A 36 -32.70 -6.11 0.38
CA LEU A 36 -34.17 -6.04 0.24
C LEU A 36 -34.84 -5.94 1.59
N GLU A 37 -34.52 -6.81 2.54
CA GLU A 37 -35.02 -6.76 3.92
C GLU A 37 -34.66 -5.45 4.61
N TYR A 38 -33.46 -4.91 4.36
CA TYR A 38 -33.07 -3.58 4.87
C TYR A 38 -33.96 -2.46 4.28
N ALA A 39 -34.40 -2.61 3.02
CA ALA A 39 -35.25 -1.64 2.34
C ALA A 39 -36.69 -1.60 2.90
N GLU A 40 -37.19 -2.71 3.42
CA GLU A 40 -38.55 -2.78 4.02
C GLU A 40 -38.72 -1.80 5.19
N HIS A 41 -37.66 -1.59 5.96
CA HIS A 41 -37.62 -0.65 7.10
C HIS A 41 -36.57 0.44 6.91
N LEU A 42 -36.42 0.94 5.69
CA LEU A 42 -35.31 1.81 5.29
C LEU A 42 -35.23 3.08 6.15
N GLU A 43 -36.34 3.76 6.37
CA GLU A 43 -36.34 5.04 7.09
C GLU A 43 -35.94 4.87 8.55
N ASP A 44 -36.48 3.87 9.23
CA ASP A 44 -36.15 3.55 10.62
C ASP A 44 -34.67 3.11 10.77
N ASN A 45 -34.22 2.30 9.85
CA ASN A 45 -32.83 1.84 9.80
C ASN A 45 -31.85 3.02 9.60
N LEU A 46 -32.18 3.96 8.71
CA LEU A 46 -31.36 5.12 8.45
C LEU A 46 -31.41 6.13 9.60
N ARG A 47 -32.56 6.32 10.28
CA ARG A 47 -32.68 7.15 11.49
C ARG A 47 -31.83 6.58 12.62
N SER A 48 -31.93 5.28 12.89
CA SER A 48 -31.10 4.61 13.90
C SER A 48 -29.59 4.73 13.58
N LEU A 49 -29.22 4.64 12.31
CA LEU A 49 -27.82 4.85 11.88
C LEU A 49 -27.38 6.30 12.13
N LEU A 50 -28.25 7.28 11.81
CA LEU A 50 -27.96 8.70 12.01
C LEU A 50 -27.79 9.06 13.50
N GLU A 51 -28.66 8.55 14.36
CA GLU A 51 -28.58 8.73 15.81
C GLU A 51 -27.28 8.16 16.36
N ARG A 52 -26.92 6.93 15.99
CA ARG A 52 -25.65 6.32 16.39
C ARG A 52 -24.44 7.06 15.87
N ALA A 53 -24.50 7.63 14.66
CA ALA A 53 -23.42 8.43 14.10
C ALA A 53 -23.26 9.80 14.80
N LYS A 54 -24.36 10.37 15.34
CA LYS A 54 -24.39 11.66 16.03
C LYS A 54 -24.19 11.57 17.55
N SER A 55 -24.38 10.39 18.17
CA SER A 55 -24.33 10.23 19.63
C SER A 55 -22.92 10.44 20.23
N GLY A 56 -21.88 10.58 19.39
CA GLY A 56 -20.50 10.76 19.87
C GLY A 56 -19.86 9.48 20.41
N ASP A 57 -20.61 8.42 20.62
CA ASP A 57 -20.09 7.09 20.82
C ASP A 57 -19.44 6.60 19.53
N HIS A 58 -18.23 6.07 19.64
CA HIS A 58 -17.51 5.54 18.48
C HIS A 58 -18.38 4.48 17.80
N TYR A 59 -18.90 4.79 16.60
CA TYR A 59 -19.59 3.80 15.79
C TYR A 59 -18.68 2.60 15.58
N LYS A 60 -19.00 1.51 16.26
CA LYS A 60 -18.34 0.21 16.00
C LYS A 60 -19.10 -0.46 14.87
N ALA A 61 -18.50 -0.48 13.69
CA ALA A 61 -19.03 -1.28 12.60
C ALA A 61 -19.19 -2.74 13.05
N PRO A 62 -20.28 -3.42 12.68
CA PRO A 62 -20.43 -4.84 12.99
C PRO A 62 -19.23 -5.62 12.45
N PRO A 63 -18.78 -6.67 13.15
CA PRO A 63 -17.62 -7.45 12.73
C PRO A 63 -17.85 -8.01 11.32
N VAL A 64 -16.94 -7.72 10.39
CA VAL A 64 -17.00 -8.28 9.05
C VAL A 64 -16.81 -9.79 9.09
N ARG A 65 -17.62 -10.52 8.33
CA ARG A 65 -17.47 -11.96 8.16
C ARG A 65 -16.08 -12.28 7.60
N ARG A 66 -15.24 -12.91 8.40
CA ARG A 66 -13.92 -13.37 7.92
C ARG A 66 -14.15 -14.60 7.03
N VAL A 67 -13.87 -14.48 5.75
CA VAL A 67 -13.76 -15.63 4.86
C VAL A 67 -12.36 -16.19 5.04
N TYR A 68 -12.26 -17.41 5.54
CA TYR A 68 -10.99 -18.13 5.57
C TYR A 68 -10.62 -18.51 4.15
N ILE A 69 -9.50 -18.00 3.66
CA ILE A 69 -8.92 -18.47 2.41
C ILE A 69 -8.41 -19.89 2.67
N PRO A 70 -8.90 -20.89 1.93
CA PRO A 70 -8.49 -22.27 2.14
C PRO A 70 -6.96 -22.41 2.00
N LYS A 71 -6.36 -23.21 2.89
CA LYS A 71 -4.91 -23.43 2.89
C LYS A 71 -4.47 -24.53 1.91
N ARG A 72 -5.41 -25.22 1.26
CA ARG A 72 -5.15 -26.35 0.38
C ARG A 72 -4.98 -25.88 -1.06
N GLU A 73 -4.06 -26.49 -1.76
CA GLU A 73 -3.77 -26.19 -3.17
C GLU A 73 -4.99 -26.46 -4.07
N ASP A 74 -5.71 -27.55 -3.82
CA ASP A 74 -6.92 -27.92 -4.56
C ASP A 74 -7.98 -26.83 -4.54
N ASP A 75 -8.18 -26.21 -3.37
CA ASP A 75 -9.14 -25.12 -3.21
C ASP A 75 -8.68 -23.86 -3.94
N ALA A 76 -7.37 -23.59 -3.94
CA ALA A 76 -6.79 -22.48 -4.69
C ALA A 76 -6.94 -22.69 -6.21
N ARG A 77 -6.77 -23.93 -6.69
CA ARG A 77 -7.01 -24.29 -8.10
C ARG A 77 -8.47 -24.10 -8.48
N ARG A 78 -9.42 -24.55 -7.65
CA ARG A 78 -10.87 -24.31 -7.86
C ARG A 78 -11.22 -22.83 -7.92
N VAL A 79 -10.61 -22.01 -7.06
CA VAL A 79 -10.78 -20.55 -7.12
C VAL A 79 -10.29 -20.00 -8.47
N MET A 80 -9.13 -20.44 -8.95
CA MET A 80 -8.60 -20.03 -10.25
C MET A 80 -9.50 -20.41 -11.42
N GLU A 81 -10.19 -21.54 -11.37
CA GLU A 81 -11.16 -21.98 -12.40
C GLU A 81 -12.45 -21.16 -12.39
N VAL A 82 -12.92 -20.77 -11.22
CA VAL A 82 -14.17 -20.02 -11.06
C VAL A 82 -13.96 -18.52 -11.29
N LEU A 83 -12.78 -18.00 -11.00
CA LEU A 83 -12.47 -16.58 -11.04
C LEU A 83 -12.75 -15.94 -12.42
N PRO A 84 -12.35 -16.52 -13.57
CA PRO A 84 -12.67 -15.98 -14.89
C PRO A 84 -14.16 -15.84 -15.12
N LYS A 85 -14.94 -16.91 -14.82
CA LYS A 85 -16.39 -16.93 -14.99
C LYS A 85 -17.10 -15.87 -14.15
N ARG A 86 -16.57 -15.60 -12.95
CA ARG A 86 -17.10 -14.57 -12.06
C ARG A 86 -16.82 -13.16 -12.56
N PHE A 87 -15.61 -12.93 -13.09
CA PHE A 87 -15.24 -11.63 -13.64
C PHE A 87 -15.97 -11.32 -14.96
N GLU A 88 -16.19 -12.33 -15.78
CA GLU A 88 -16.92 -12.22 -17.04
C GLU A 88 -18.36 -11.70 -16.82
N LYS A 89 -19.05 -12.09 -15.72
CA LYS A 89 -20.36 -11.56 -15.35
C LYS A 89 -20.38 -10.02 -15.17
N TYR A 90 -19.23 -9.42 -14.92
CA TYR A 90 -19.08 -7.97 -14.75
C TYR A 90 -18.40 -7.29 -15.96
N GLY A 91 -18.29 -8.01 -17.08
CA GLY A 91 -17.59 -7.50 -18.27
C GLY A 91 -16.08 -7.32 -18.08
N LEU A 92 -15.50 -7.99 -17.09
CA LEU A 92 -14.06 -7.91 -16.78
C LEU A 92 -13.36 -9.19 -17.24
N THR A 93 -12.20 -9.03 -17.85
CA THR A 93 -11.34 -10.16 -18.23
C THR A 93 -10.09 -10.22 -17.36
N LEU A 94 -9.72 -11.42 -16.94
CA LEU A 94 -8.47 -11.64 -16.22
C LEU A 94 -7.29 -11.63 -17.21
N HIS A 95 -6.23 -10.96 -16.82
CA HIS A 95 -5.00 -10.96 -17.62
C HIS A 95 -4.25 -12.28 -17.39
N PRO A 96 -4.10 -13.14 -18.43
CA PRO A 96 -3.58 -14.51 -18.25
C PRO A 96 -2.16 -14.54 -17.67
N GLU A 97 -1.26 -13.69 -18.14
CA GLU A 97 0.13 -13.65 -17.65
C GLU A 97 0.29 -13.06 -16.25
N LYS A 98 -0.67 -12.24 -15.79
CA LYS A 98 -0.60 -11.58 -14.47
C LYS A 98 -1.37 -12.33 -13.40
N THR A 99 -2.27 -13.23 -13.79
CA THR A 99 -3.06 -14.06 -12.89
C THR A 99 -2.41 -15.43 -12.80
N ARG A 100 -1.78 -15.71 -11.68
CA ARG A 100 -1.04 -16.97 -11.47
C ARG A 100 -1.18 -17.46 -10.05
N LEU A 101 -1.20 -18.76 -9.88
CA LEU A 101 -1.08 -19.42 -8.59
C LEU A 101 0.41 -19.49 -8.22
N ILE A 102 0.73 -19.10 -6.99
CA ILE A 102 2.12 -19.08 -6.49
C ILE A 102 2.18 -19.98 -5.26
N ASN A 103 3.13 -20.89 -5.26
CA ASN A 103 3.45 -21.70 -4.09
C ASN A 103 4.27 -20.85 -3.10
N PHE A 104 3.64 -20.48 -1.97
CA PHE A 104 4.24 -19.64 -0.94
C PHE A 104 4.29 -20.38 0.40
N LYS A 105 5.08 -21.45 0.44
CA LYS A 105 5.18 -22.33 1.61
C LYS A 105 5.98 -21.67 2.74
N LYS A 106 5.54 -21.94 3.97
CA LYS A 106 6.26 -21.54 5.17
C LYS A 106 7.55 -22.37 5.29
N PRO A 107 8.73 -21.76 5.56
CA PRO A 107 9.97 -22.51 5.80
C PRO A 107 9.81 -23.52 6.94
N GLY A 108 10.31 -24.73 6.74
CA GLY A 108 10.21 -25.80 7.74
C GLY A 108 8.85 -26.51 7.83
N SER A 109 7.91 -26.21 6.95
CA SER A 109 6.70 -27.02 6.80
C SER A 109 7.06 -28.29 6.07
N LYS A 110 6.93 -29.45 6.75
CA LYS A 110 7.02 -30.77 6.13
C LYS A 110 5.83 -30.86 5.16
N SER A 111 6.07 -30.70 3.86
CA SER A 111 5.08 -31.03 2.85
C SER A 111 5.46 -32.38 2.25
N ASP A 112 4.51 -33.30 2.22
CA ASP A 112 4.61 -34.55 1.49
C ASP A 112 5.08 -34.29 0.05
N HIS A 113 6.12 -35.00 -0.35
CA HIS A 113 6.52 -35.33 -1.71
C HIS A 113 6.24 -34.29 -2.80
N SER A 114 7.11 -33.32 -2.94
CA SER A 114 7.44 -32.75 -4.24
C SER A 114 8.93 -32.42 -4.26
N ASP A 115 9.65 -33.01 -5.20
CA ASP A 115 11.11 -32.83 -5.48
C ASP A 115 11.48 -31.42 -5.98
N ASP A 116 10.70 -30.41 -5.63
CA ASP A 116 10.98 -29.03 -6.00
C ASP A 116 11.67 -28.32 -4.84
N ASP A 117 13.02 -28.40 -4.86
CA ASP A 117 13.96 -27.72 -3.95
C ASP A 117 13.98 -26.19 -4.13
N SER A 118 12.90 -25.63 -4.66
CA SER A 118 12.69 -24.18 -4.69
C SER A 118 12.38 -23.72 -3.28
N GLY A 119 13.33 -23.05 -2.65
CA GLY A 119 13.18 -22.44 -1.31
C GLY A 119 11.91 -21.61 -1.17
N PRO A 120 11.63 -21.04 0.02
CA PRO A 120 10.40 -20.33 0.28
C PRO A 120 10.21 -19.23 -0.75
N GLY A 121 9.25 -19.41 -1.63
CA GLY A 121 8.98 -18.52 -2.77
C GLY A 121 8.81 -17.07 -2.34
N SER A 122 9.01 -16.16 -3.27
CA SER A 122 8.64 -14.76 -3.10
C SER A 122 7.77 -14.30 -4.25
N PHE A 123 6.90 -13.34 -4.02
CA PHE A 123 6.05 -12.80 -5.08
C PHE A 123 5.85 -11.29 -4.91
N ASP A 124 5.60 -10.63 -6.04
CA ASP A 124 5.32 -9.19 -6.07
C ASP A 124 3.81 -8.95 -6.10
N LEU A 125 3.30 -8.19 -5.13
CA LEU A 125 1.92 -7.75 -5.08
C LEU A 125 1.86 -6.28 -4.64
N LEU A 126 1.06 -5.46 -5.33
CA LEU A 126 0.85 -4.03 -5.03
C LEU A 126 2.16 -3.22 -4.88
N GLY A 127 3.20 -3.61 -5.63
CA GLY A 127 4.49 -2.92 -5.60
C GLY A 127 5.44 -3.37 -4.50
N PHE A 128 5.05 -4.37 -3.72
CA PHE A 128 5.88 -5.00 -2.69
C PHE A 128 6.22 -6.44 -3.07
N THR A 129 7.44 -6.84 -2.76
CA THR A 129 7.84 -8.25 -2.75
C THR A 129 7.56 -8.83 -1.37
N HIS A 130 6.69 -9.83 -1.32
CA HIS A 130 6.40 -10.64 -0.14
C HIS A 130 7.37 -11.80 -0.08
N TYR A 131 7.97 -12.03 1.07
CA TYR A 131 8.94 -13.11 1.27
C TYR A 131 8.96 -13.58 2.72
N TRP A 132 9.33 -14.83 2.92
CA TRP A 132 9.54 -15.37 4.25
C TRP A 132 10.86 -14.89 4.83
N ALA A 133 10.86 -14.53 6.10
CA ALA A 133 12.04 -14.16 6.85
C ALA A 133 11.88 -14.55 8.33
N THR A 134 12.96 -14.52 9.06
CA THR A 134 12.95 -14.81 10.51
C THR A 134 12.69 -13.52 11.29
N SER A 135 11.81 -13.59 12.28
CA SER A 135 11.59 -12.54 13.29
C SER A 135 12.78 -12.44 14.24
N ARG A 136 12.80 -11.40 15.08
CA ARG A 136 13.81 -11.28 16.16
C ARG A 136 13.74 -12.45 17.18
N SER A 137 12.55 -13.02 17.32
CA SER A 137 12.29 -14.15 18.22
C SER A 137 12.45 -15.52 17.53
N GLY A 138 13.08 -15.58 16.36
CA GLY A 138 13.36 -16.85 15.67
C GLY A 138 12.20 -17.44 14.85
N TYR A 139 11.00 -16.84 14.88
CA TYR A 139 9.83 -17.37 14.17
C TYR A 139 9.80 -16.93 12.71
N PRO A 140 9.38 -17.81 11.77
CA PRO A 140 9.17 -17.45 10.40
C PRO A 140 7.98 -16.48 10.28
N VAL A 141 8.23 -15.34 9.63
CA VAL A 141 7.25 -14.27 9.40
C VAL A 141 7.32 -13.81 7.95
N ILE A 142 6.19 -13.35 7.42
CA ILE A 142 6.16 -12.71 6.10
C ILE A 142 6.62 -11.27 6.27
N LYS A 143 7.65 -10.90 5.51
CA LYS A 143 8.13 -9.51 5.41
C LYS A 143 7.86 -8.97 4.02
N LEU A 144 7.73 -7.65 3.94
CA LEU A 144 7.50 -6.91 2.72
C LEU A 144 8.69 -5.99 2.46
N LYS A 145 9.11 -5.92 1.21
CA LYS A 145 10.08 -4.93 0.74
C LYS A 145 9.59 -4.33 -0.57
N THR A 146 10.04 -3.12 -0.91
CA THR A 146 9.72 -2.51 -2.20
C THR A 146 10.17 -3.44 -3.34
N ALA A 147 9.28 -3.77 -4.26
CA ALA A 147 9.59 -4.61 -5.40
C ALA A 147 10.70 -3.98 -6.26
N LYS A 148 11.70 -4.77 -6.68
CA LYS A 148 12.89 -4.32 -7.43
C LYS A 148 12.52 -3.51 -8.68
N SER A 149 11.51 -3.95 -9.41
CA SER A 149 11.02 -3.28 -10.62
C SER A 149 10.44 -1.88 -10.31
N ARG A 150 9.73 -1.74 -9.17
CA ARG A 150 9.15 -0.47 -8.73
C ARG A 150 10.23 0.48 -8.21
N PHE A 151 11.17 -0.03 -7.44
CA PHE A 151 12.33 0.71 -6.95
C PHE A 151 13.14 1.31 -8.11
N SER A 152 13.55 0.49 -9.07
CA SER A 152 14.34 0.92 -10.23
C SER A 152 13.58 1.92 -11.10
N ARG A 153 12.29 1.71 -11.33
CA ARG A 153 11.43 2.63 -12.09
C ARG A 153 11.29 3.98 -11.41
N ALA A 154 11.11 3.99 -10.08
CA ALA A 154 11.02 5.23 -9.32
C ALA A 154 12.33 6.02 -9.38
N LEU A 155 13.49 5.36 -9.20
CA LEU A 155 14.81 6.00 -9.33
C LEU A 155 15.04 6.55 -10.75
N LYS A 156 14.66 5.80 -11.78
CA LYS A 156 14.74 6.25 -13.18
C LYS A 156 13.95 7.54 -13.39
N LYS A 157 12.71 7.60 -12.92
CA LYS A 157 11.86 8.81 -13.00
C LYS A 157 12.48 10.01 -12.25
N VAL A 158 13.06 9.76 -11.07
CA VAL A 158 13.79 10.82 -10.33
C VAL A 158 15.00 11.29 -11.12
N ALA A 159 15.79 10.38 -11.69
CA ALA A 159 16.99 10.72 -12.46
C ALA A 159 16.64 11.52 -13.74
N GLU A 160 15.60 11.13 -14.45
CA GLU A 160 15.09 11.85 -15.62
C GLU A 160 14.62 13.26 -15.25
N TRP A 161 13.88 13.40 -14.17
CA TRP A 161 13.41 14.69 -13.70
C TRP A 161 14.57 15.59 -13.27
N VAL A 162 15.53 15.09 -12.47
CA VAL A 162 16.70 15.88 -12.04
C VAL A 162 17.56 16.28 -13.24
N ARG A 163 17.72 15.39 -14.24
CA ARG A 163 18.41 15.67 -15.49
C ARG A 163 17.76 16.84 -16.24
N ALA A 164 16.45 16.79 -16.43
CA ALA A 164 15.69 17.82 -17.13
C ALA A 164 15.78 19.19 -16.41
N ASN A 165 15.74 19.17 -15.07
CA ASN A 165 15.72 20.36 -14.25
C ASN A 165 17.11 20.73 -13.65
N ARG A 166 18.21 20.19 -14.21
CA ARG A 166 19.54 20.37 -13.62
C ARG A 166 19.98 21.84 -13.51
N HIS A 167 19.48 22.71 -14.37
CA HIS A 167 19.80 24.15 -14.37
C HIS A 167 18.86 25.00 -13.52
N ALA A 168 17.74 24.44 -13.06
CA ALA A 168 16.81 25.13 -12.16
C ALA A 168 17.47 25.49 -10.82
N PRO A 169 16.97 26.51 -10.10
CA PRO A 169 17.47 26.88 -8.78
C PRO A 169 17.49 25.69 -7.81
N VAL A 170 18.55 25.58 -7.01
CA VAL A 170 18.69 24.46 -6.05
C VAL A 170 17.52 24.37 -5.08
N LYS A 171 16.98 25.50 -4.64
CA LYS A 171 15.81 25.57 -3.75
C LYS A 171 14.57 24.92 -4.36
N GLU A 172 14.34 25.12 -5.64
CA GLU A 172 13.21 24.50 -6.36
C GLU A 172 13.43 23.00 -6.56
N GLN A 173 14.66 22.61 -6.95
CA GLN A 173 14.99 21.18 -7.05
C GLN A 173 14.79 20.47 -5.71
N HIS A 174 15.27 21.08 -4.62
CA HIS A 174 15.07 20.53 -3.27
C HIS A 174 13.58 20.36 -2.94
N ARG A 175 12.76 21.41 -3.15
CA ARG A 175 11.33 21.35 -2.89
C ARG A 175 10.66 20.17 -3.62
N MET A 176 10.95 20.01 -4.90
CA MET A 176 10.39 18.94 -5.71
C MET A 176 10.91 17.56 -5.34
N LEU A 177 12.20 17.44 -4.99
CA LEU A 177 12.76 16.18 -4.49
C LEU A 177 12.15 15.79 -3.16
N CYS A 178 11.91 16.75 -2.26
CA CYS A 178 11.21 16.50 -1.00
C CYS A 178 9.78 15.97 -1.23
N LEU A 179 9.03 16.54 -2.18
CA LEU A 179 7.68 16.06 -2.51
C LEU A 179 7.72 14.64 -3.08
N LYS A 180 8.64 14.35 -4.01
CA LYS A 180 8.80 13.02 -4.60
C LYS A 180 9.20 11.97 -3.55
N LEU A 181 10.12 12.32 -2.64
CA LEU A 181 10.54 11.43 -1.55
C LEU A 181 9.42 11.20 -0.55
N LYS A 182 8.69 12.26 -0.14
CA LYS A 182 7.55 12.13 0.77
C LYS A 182 6.50 11.19 0.20
N GLY A 183 6.07 11.37 -1.05
CA GLY A 183 5.11 10.49 -1.69
C GLY A 183 5.61 9.04 -1.81
N HIS A 184 6.90 8.83 -2.06
CA HIS A 184 7.49 7.49 -2.08
C HIS A 184 7.52 6.87 -0.67
N PHE A 185 7.88 7.62 0.36
CA PHE A 185 7.94 7.15 1.73
C PHE A 185 6.55 6.91 2.30
N GLU A 186 5.56 7.71 1.94
CA GLU A 186 4.17 7.51 2.33
C GLU A 186 3.63 6.18 1.80
N TYR A 187 3.84 5.91 0.53
CA TYR A 187 3.33 4.66 -0.08
C TYR A 187 4.11 3.42 0.37
N TYR A 188 5.45 3.49 0.44
CA TYR A 188 6.31 2.34 0.74
C TYR A 188 6.74 2.28 2.21
N GLY A 189 6.28 3.19 3.05
CA GLY A 189 6.69 3.37 4.44
C GLY A 189 6.06 2.38 5.41
N ILE A 190 6.15 1.09 5.12
CA ILE A 190 5.64 0.01 5.98
C ILE A 190 6.74 -0.59 6.84
N THR A 191 6.34 -1.17 7.97
CA THR A 191 7.25 -1.89 8.88
C THR A 191 8.03 -2.97 8.13
N GLY A 192 9.35 -3.00 8.32
CA GLY A 192 10.25 -3.94 7.65
C GLY A 192 10.86 -3.44 6.35
N ASN A 193 10.37 -2.34 5.77
CA ASN A 193 10.87 -1.78 4.51
C ASN A 193 11.84 -0.59 4.69
N SER A 194 12.22 -0.24 5.91
CA SER A 194 13.06 0.92 6.23
C SER A 194 14.40 0.93 5.48
N ALA A 195 15.01 -0.25 5.32
CA ALA A 195 16.27 -0.38 4.56
C ALA A 195 16.11 0.04 3.09
N ALA A 196 15.01 -0.40 2.43
CA ALA A 196 14.75 -0.02 1.04
C ALA A 196 14.49 1.49 0.91
N LEU A 197 13.78 2.11 1.87
CA LEU A 197 13.56 3.56 1.90
C LEU A 197 14.88 4.32 2.11
N GLY A 198 15.74 3.84 3.01
CA GLY A 198 17.07 4.41 3.23
C GLY A 198 17.94 4.35 1.97
N HIS A 199 17.96 3.20 1.30
CA HIS A 199 18.67 3.03 0.03
C HIS A 199 18.08 3.95 -1.06
N PHE A 200 16.76 4.08 -1.14
CA PHE A 200 16.12 4.97 -2.12
C PHE A 200 16.56 6.43 -1.91
N ARG A 201 16.52 6.91 -0.66
CA ARG A 201 17.00 8.26 -0.31
C ARG A 201 18.46 8.45 -0.71
N HIS A 202 19.34 7.50 -0.33
CA HIS A 202 20.76 7.54 -0.67
C HIS A 202 21.00 7.64 -2.19
N TRP A 203 20.30 6.84 -2.99
CA TRP A 203 20.41 6.90 -4.45
C TRP A 203 19.89 8.22 -5.02
N VAL A 204 18.85 8.80 -4.45
CA VAL A 204 18.36 10.14 -4.85
C VAL A 204 19.42 11.21 -4.57
N GLU A 205 20.11 11.17 -3.42
CA GLU A 205 21.23 12.06 -3.10
C GLU A 205 22.36 11.97 -4.14
N ARG A 206 22.74 10.74 -4.51
CA ARG A 206 23.76 10.50 -5.53
C ARG A 206 23.32 10.96 -6.93
N ILE A 207 22.08 10.73 -7.29
CA ILE A 207 21.51 11.21 -8.56
C ILE A 207 21.52 12.74 -8.59
N TRP A 208 21.13 13.38 -7.51
CA TRP A 208 21.11 14.83 -7.42
C TRP A 208 22.54 15.41 -7.53
N MET A 209 23.49 14.89 -6.77
CA MET A 209 24.91 15.24 -6.88
C MET A 209 25.42 15.08 -8.33
N LYS A 210 25.16 13.93 -8.96
CA LYS A 210 25.55 13.64 -10.34
C LYS A 210 25.10 14.72 -11.31
N TRP A 211 23.88 15.20 -11.20
CA TRP A 211 23.34 16.19 -12.13
C TRP A 211 23.69 17.63 -11.76
N LEU A 212 23.91 17.92 -10.48
CA LEU A 212 24.48 19.20 -10.06
C LEU A 212 25.93 19.38 -10.57
N SER A 213 26.75 18.34 -10.51
CA SER A 213 28.10 18.36 -11.04
C SER A 213 28.17 18.56 -12.58
N ARG A 214 27.06 18.22 -13.28
CA ARG A 214 26.98 18.35 -14.75
C ARG A 214 26.36 19.65 -15.24
N ARG A 215 26.26 20.67 -14.39
CA ARG A 215 25.77 22.00 -14.77
C ARG A 215 26.80 22.79 -15.59
N SER A 216 28.07 22.68 -15.21
CA SER A 216 29.18 23.35 -15.87
C SER A 216 30.51 22.63 -15.56
N GLN A 217 31.58 22.96 -16.27
CA GLN A 217 32.93 22.44 -15.96
C GLN A 217 33.37 22.81 -14.53
N LYS A 218 33.14 24.06 -14.10
CA LYS A 218 33.41 24.49 -12.74
C LYS A 218 32.65 23.65 -11.70
N ALA A 219 31.35 23.39 -11.94
CA ALA A 219 30.55 22.56 -11.07
C ALA A 219 31.06 21.11 -11.03
N ARG A 220 31.57 20.59 -12.14
CA ARG A 220 32.16 19.24 -12.21
C ARG A 220 33.37 19.09 -11.28
N LEU A 221 34.21 20.10 -11.18
CA LEU A 221 35.41 20.08 -10.35
C LEU A 221 35.09 20.35 -8.87
N SER A 222 34.11 21.22 -8.59
CA SER A 222 33.78 21.66 -7.23
C SER A 222 32.74 20.79 -6.50
N MET A 223 31.92 20.03 -7.21
CA MET A 223 30.85 19.20 -6.60
C MET A 223 31.42 17.85 -6.10
N THR A 224 32.19 17.92 -5.03
CA THR A 224 32.69 16.77 -4.28
C THR A 224 31.59 16.22 -3.34
N TRP A 225 31.80 15.03 -2.75
CA TRP A 225 30.88 14.51 -1.74
C TRP A 225 30.80 15.43 -0.51
N THR A 226 31.92 16.02 -0.09
CA THR A 226 31.96 17.00 1.00
C THR A 226 31.11 18.24 0.68
N ALA A 227 31.17 18.74 -0.56
CA ALA A 227 30.31 19.84 -1.01
C ALA A 227 28.84 19.45 -1.02
N MET A 228 28.55 18.22 -1.42
CA MET A 228 27.17 17.68 -1.37
C MET A 228 26.64 17.55 0.06
N GLN A 229 27.46 17.11 1.02
CA GLN A 229 27.10 17.08 2.44
C GLN A 229 26.75 18.45 2.99
N LYS A 230 27.58 19.49 2.67
CA LYS A 230 27.27 20.88 3.02
C LYS A 230 25.94 21.35 2.40
N LEU A 231 25.69 20.96 1.15
CA LEU A 231 24.42 21.26 0.48
C LEU A 231 23.24 20.58 1.19
N LEU A 232 23.38 19.31 1.55
CA LEU A 232 22.34 18.55 2.26
C LEU A 232 22.11 19.07 3.69
N ALA A 233 23.12 19.65 4.34
CA ALA A 233 22.95 20.33 5.63
C ALA A 233 22.05 21.57 5.48
N ARG A 234 22.20 22.31 4.37
CA ARG A 234 21.38 23.52 4.08
C ARG A 234 19.99 23.14 3.49
N TYR A 235 19.93 22.08 2.72
CA TYR A 235 18.74 21.58 2.02
C TYR A 235 18.50 20.09 2.36
N PRO A 236 18.06 19.78 3.60
CA PRO A 236 17.91 18.42 4.05
C PRO A 236 16.76 17.70 3.33
N LEU A 237 17.06 16.52 2.83
CA LEU A 237 16.02 15.65 2.28
C LEU A 237 15.25 14.93 3.40
N PRO A 238 13.97 14.59 3.20
CA PRO A 238 13.14 13.89 4.18
C PRO A 238 13.81 12.62 4.73
N LYS A 239 13.64 12.38 6.02
CA LYS A 239 14.12 11.14 6.65
C LYS A 239 13.31 9.95 6.10
N ALA A 240 14.01 8.85 5.84
CA ALA A 240 13.40 7.59 5.41
C ALA A 240 12.77 6.90 6.63
N ILE A 241 11.54 7.26 6.95
CA ILE A 241 10.78 6.71 8.06
C ILE A 241 9.68 5.82 7.49
N ALA A 242 9.38 4.71 8.15
CA ALA A 242 8.24 3.84 7.85
C ALA A 242 7.09 4.20 8.83
N PRO A 243 6.18 5.11 8.44
CA PRO A 243 5.12 5.59 9.32
C PRO A 243 4.01 4.55 9.54
N HIS A 244 3.85 3.62 8.61
CA HIS A 244 2.77 2.63 8.65
C HIS A 244 3.26 1.32 9.27
N SER A 245 2.64 0.93 10.38
CA SER A 245 2.90 -0.37 10.99
C SER A 245 2.01 -1.44 10.33
N ALA A 246 2.62 -2.44 9.73
CA ALA A 246 1.90 -3.62 9.26
C ALA A 246 1.26 -4.43 10.41
N TRP A 247 1.58 -4.10 11.66
CA TRP A 247 1.16 -4.83 12.86
C TRP A 247 0.11 -4.12 13.70
N ASN A 248 -0.22 -2.86 13.43
CA ASN A 248 -1.21 -2.11 14.20
C ASN A 248 -2.65 -2.62 14.07
N HIS A 249 -2.91 -3.58 13.18
CA HIS A 249 -4.20 -4.26 13.14
C HIS A 249 -4.40 -5.32 14.24
N ARG A 250 -3.37 -5.59 15.08
CA ARG A 250 -3.49 -6.53 16.22
C ARG A 250 -3.94 -5.87 17.53
N ALA A 251 -3.86 -4.54 17.63
CA ALA A 251 -4.24 -3.82 18.84
C ALA A 251 -5.75 -3.49 18.95
N ALA A 252 -6.56 -3.89 17.98
CA ALA A 252 -8.00 -3.67 17.95
C ALA A 252 -8.82 -4.95 18.18
N ASN A 253 -8.29 -5.90 18.96
CA ASN A 253 -9.09 -6.99 19.51
C ASN A 253 -8.74 -7.17 20.99
N PRO A 254 -9.65 -6.83 21.92
CA PRO A 254 -9.61 -7.35 23.27
C PRO A 254 -9.97 -8.85 23.28
#